data_e8484b45934337a3af735f884426e6e0
#
_entry.id   e8484b45934337a3af735f884426e6e0
#
_cell.length_a   1.000
_cell.length_b   1.000
_cell.length_c   1.000
_cell.angle_alpha   90.00
_cell.angle_beta   90.00
_cell.angle_gamma   90.00
#
_symmetry.space_group_name_H-M   'P 1'
#
loop_
_entity.id
_entity.type
_entity.pdbx_description
1 polymer ?
#
loop_
_entity_poly.entity_id
_entity_poly.type
_entity_poly.pdbx_seq_one_letter_code
_entity_poly.pdbx_strand_id
1 'polypeptide(L)'
;LYYQRYVSHLPSAGEIVLFDRSWYNRAGVERVMGFCTEQEAKKFLQTTPFLEKAIVDDGIIFIKYWLNVDMDEQEKRLKDRLSDPRKIWKLSPMDTASYHRWYDYSRARDEMIAATDTAWAPWFVVDSNDKKKARLNIITHFLSQIPYKHLDIPDIAFPSRQKANGYVEPNYAYHYVEAKYGSNDDDESSAA
;
A
#
# COMPACT_ATOMS: atom_id res chain seq x y z
N LEU A 1 -13.38 13.86 -17.95
CA LEU A 1 -13.41 12.40 -17.64
C LEU A 1 -12.96 12.14 -16.21
N TYR A 2 -13.55 11.13 -15.55
CA TYR A 2 -13.19 10.77 -14.18
C TYR A 2 -11.71 10.38 -14.03
N TYR A 3 -11.18 9.68 -14.99
CA TYR A 3 -9.80 9.18 -15.00
C TYR A 3 -8.73 10.27 -15.08
N GLN A 4 -9.07 11.49 -15.48
CA GLN A 4 -8.11 12.60 -15.58
C GLN A 4 -7.38 12.89 -14.26
N ARG A 5 -7.99 12.52 -13.12
CA ARG A 5 -7.37 12.65 -11.80
C ARG A 5 -6.17 11.74 -11.61
N TYR A 6 -6.06 10.69 -12.42
CA TYR A 6 -5.08 9.61 -12.23
C TYR A 6 -4.10 9.50 -13.40
N VAL A 7 -4.56 9.78 -14.61
CA VAL A 7 -3.74 9.60 -15.82
C VAL A 7 -2.44 10.40 -15.78
N SER A 8 -2.46 11.60 -15.21
CA SER A 8 -1.26 12.43 -15.04
C SER A 8 -0.20 11.86 -14.09
N HIS A 9 -0.55 10.81 -13.35
CA HIS A 9 0.31 10.12 -12.40
C HIS A 9 0.74 8.73 -12.87
N LEU A 10 0.43 8.36 -14.10
CA LEU A 10 0.91 7.10 -14.67
C LEU A 10 2.44 7.14 -14.85
N PRO A 11 3.12 5.99 -14.71
CA PRO A 11 4.58 5.95 -14.77
C PRO A 11 5.12 6.19 -16.19
N SER A 12 6.25 6.87 -16.26
CA SER A 12 7.11 6.88 -17.44
C SER A 12 7.97 5.60 -17.49
N ALA A 13 8.70 5.39 -18.58
CA ALA A 13 9.58 4.24 -18.72
C ALA A 13 10.61 4.16 -17.55
N GLY A 14 10.70 3.01 -16.92
CA GLY A 14 11.58 2.77 -15.76
C GLY A 14 11.05 3.23 -14.41
N GLU A 15 9.85 3.80 -14.36
CA GLU A 15 9.21 4.21 -13.10
C GLU A 15 8.24 3.16 -12.58
N ILE A 16 8.02 3.15 -11.27
CA ILE A 16 7.01 2.34 -10.59
C ILE A 16 6.10 3.31 -9.83
N VAL A 17 4.79 3.23 -10.09
CA VAL A 17 3.79 4.02 -9.39
C VAL A 17 2.83 3.10 -8.65
N LEU A 18 2.62 3.37 -7.38
CA LEU A 18 1.66 2.65 -6.53
C LEU A 18 0.48 3.56 -6.21
N PHE A 19 -0.69 3.18 -6.66
CA PHE A 19 -1.93 3.84 -6.28
C PHE A 19 -2.51 3.18 -5.03
N ASP A 20 -2.44 3.87 -3.88
CA ASP A 20 -3.24 3.51 -2.71
C ASP A 20 -4.63 4.12 -2.85
N ARG A 21 -5.56 3.33 -3.31
CA ARG A 21 -6.83 3.67 -3.96
C ARG A 21 -6.59 4.29 -5.35
N SER A 22 -7.52 4.06 -6.25
CA SER A 22 -7.37 4.46 -7.66
C SER A 22 -8.73 4.93 -8.21
N TRP A 23 -8.87 4.97 -9.52
CA TRP A 23 -10.15 5.22 -10.18
C TRP A 23 -11.27 4.28 -9.73
N TYR A 24 -10.93 3.12 -9.19
CA TYR A 24 -11.91 2.18 -8.63
C TYR A 24 -12.67 2.69 -7.40
N ASN A 25 -12.27 3.83 -6.82
CA ASN A 25 -13.11 4.54 -5.86
C ASN A 25 -14.53 4.81 -6.39
N ARG A 26 -14.68 5.03 -7.71
CA ARG A 26 -15.99 5.23 -8.36
C ARG A 26 -16.90 4.02 -8.24
N ALA A 27 -16.35 2.81 -8.42
CA ALA A 27 -17.10 1.56 -8.31
C ALA A 27 -17.36 1.13 -6.86
N GLY A 28 -16.47 1.51 -5.93
CA GLY A 28 -16.55 1.16 -4.51
C GLY A 28 -17.17 2.27 -3.67
N VAL A 29 -16.30 3.02 -2.99
CA VAL A 29 -16.73 3.98 -1.96
C VAL A 29 -17.65 5.08 -2.50
N GLU A 30 -17.42 5.61 -3.69
CA GLU A 30 -18.26 6.69 -4.22
C GLU A 30 -19.67 6.19 -4.52
N ARG A 31 -19.80 4.98 -5.08
CA ARG A 31 -21.09 4.33 -5.34
C ARG A 31 -21.83 4.02 -4.04
N VAL A 32 -21.18 3.32 -3.12
CA VAL A 32 -21.81 2.87 -1.87
C VAL A 32 -22.24 4.04 -1.00
N MET A 33 -21.44 5.12 -0.96
CA MET A 33 -21.72 6.29 -0.14
C MET A 33 -22.61 7.33 -0.86
N GLY A 34 -22.98 7.09 -2.11
CA GLY A 34 -23.82 7.99 -2.88
C GLY A 34 -23.12 9.25 -3.36
N PHE A 35 -21.78 9.24 -3.49
CA PHE A 35 -20.99 10.36 -4.03
C PHE A 35 -21.01 10.41 -5.55
N CYS A 36 -21.50 9.38 -6.19
CA CYS A 36 -21.82 9.32 -7.60
C CYS A 36 -23.19 8.67 -7.82
N THR A 37 -23.77 8.92 -8.98
CA THR A 37 -25.00 8.26 -9.38
C THR A 37 -24.75 6.82 -9.84
N GLU A 38 -25.77 5.98 -9.77
CA GLU A 38 -25.69 4.61 -10.27
C GLU A 38 -25.36 4.57 -11.79
N GLN A 39 -25.86 5.54 -12.55
CA GLN A 39 -25.55 5.66 -13.97
C GLN A 39 -24.05 5.97 -14.21
N GLU A 40 -23.46 6.84 -13.40
CA GLU A 40 -22.01 7.13 -13.48
C GLU A 40 -21.17 5.92 -13.11
N ALA A 41 -21.56 5.17 -12.07
CA ALA A 41 -20.88 3.94 -11.68
C ALA A 41 -20.96 2.88 -12.78
N LYS A 42 -22.13 2.65 -13.38
CA LYS A 42 -22.30 1.74 -14.52
C LYS A 42 -21.47 2.13 -15.72
N LYS A 43 -21.51 3.42 -16.11
CA LYS A 43 -20.69 3.93 -17.21
C LYS A 43 -19.19 3.74 -16.94
N PHE A 44 -18.78 3.97 -15.70
CA PHE A 44 -17.40 3.75 -15.27
C PHE A 44 -16.99 2.28 -15.48
N LEU A 45 -17.77 1.32 -14.98
CA LEU A 45 -17.49 -0.10 -15.13
C LEU A 45 -17.41 -0.54 -16.60
N GLN A 46 -18.26 0.01 -17.46
CA GLN A 46 -18.25 -0.27 -18.90
C GLN A 46 -17.02 0.28 -19.62
N THR A 47 -16.49 1.42 -19.18
CA THR A 47 -15.38 2.11 -19.86
C THR A 47 -14.00 1.76 -19.31
N THR A 48 -13.91 1.31 -18.07
CA THR A 48 -12.64 0.99 -17.40
C THR A 48 -11.81 -0.06 -18.15
N PRO A 49 -12.37 -1.20 -18.62
CA PRO A 49 -11.57 -2.19 -19.36
C PRO A 49 -10.88 -1.64 -20.60
N PHE A 50 -11.49 -0.68 -21.28
CA PHE A 50 -10.89 -0.06 -22.49
C PHE A 50 -9.74 0.86 -22.13
N LEU A 51 -9.87 1.63 -21.02
CA LEU A 51 -8.77 2.45 -20.54
C LEU A 51 -7.59 1.59 -20.11
N GLU A 52 -7.85 0.55 -19.33
CA GLU A 52 -6.81 -0.37 -18.84
C GLU A 52 -6.13 -1.10 -20.01
N LYS A 53 -6.92 -1.49 -21.03
CA LYS A 53 -6.37 -2.06 -22.25
C LYS A 53 -5.39 -1.09 -22.94
N ALA A 54 -5.76 0.18 -23.07
CA ALA A 54 -4.89 1.18 -23.66
C ALA A 54 -3.59 1.38 -22.86
N ILE A 55 -3.66 1.38 -21.53
CA ILE A 55 -2.49 1.48 -20.64
C ILE A 55 -1.55 0.28 -20.84
N VAL A 56 -2.10 -0.93 -20.92
CA VAL A 56 -1.31 -2.16 -21.14
C VAL A 56 -0.74 -2.21 -22.56
N ASP A 57 -1.49 -1.79 -23.57
CA ASP A 57 -1.04 -1.76 -24.95
C ASP A 57 0.10 -0.75 -25.18
N ASP A 58 0.16 0.30 -24.35
CA ASP A 58 1.27 1.28 -24.35
C ASP A 58 2.54 0.75 -23.64
N GLY A 59 2.50 -0.49 -23.15
CA GLY A 59 3.66 -1.18 -22.56
C GLY A 59 3.81 -1.05 -21.05
N ILE A 60 2.83 -0.47 -20.35
CA ILE A 60 2.84 -0.38 -18.89
C ILE A 60 2.43 -1.75 -18.30
N ILE A 61 3.25 -2.28 -17.40
CA ILE A 61 2.88 -3.46 -16.59
C ILE A 61 1.86 -3.00 -15.56
N PHE A 62 0.60 -3.38 -15.77
CA PHE A 62 -0.52 -2.94 -14.96
C PHE A 62 -1.05 -4.08 -14.08
N ILE A 63 -0.99 -3.92 -12.76
CA ILE A 63 -1.34 -4.95 -11.77
C ILE A 63 -2.40 -4.39 -10.83
N LYS A 64 -3.47 -5.15 -10.60
CA LYS A 64 -4.57 -4.79 -9.70
C LYS A 64 -4.62 -5.74 -8.52
N TYR A 65 -4.56 -5.19 -7.30
CA TYR A 65 -4.72 -5.94 -6.07
C TYR A 65 -5.98 -5.53 -5.32
N TRP A 66 -6.79 -6.52 -4.95
CA TRP A 66 -7.85 -6.35 -3.97
C TRP A 66 -7.40 -6.89 -2.63
N LEU A 67 -7.27 -6.01 -1.63
CA LEU A 67 -6.88 -6.39 -0.28
C LEU A 67 -8.13 -6.84 0.48
N ASN A 68 -8.35 -8.14 0.52
CA ASN A 68 -9.53 -8.72 1.16
C ASN A 68 -9.31 -8.84 2.68
N VAL A 69 -10.34 -8.43 3.43
CA VAL A 69 -10.42 -8.56 4.88
C VAL A 69 -11.77 -9.15 5.20
N ASP A 70 -11.88 -10.06 6.15
CA ASP A 70 -13.17 -10.55 6.63
C ASP A 70 -13.85 -9.60 7.61
N MET A 71 -15.11 -9.90 7.94
CA MET A 71 -15.93 -9.07 8.83
C MET A 71 -15.33 -8.97 10.24
N ASP A 72 -14.82 -10.08 10.76
CA ASP A 72 -14.30 -10.17 12.12
C ASP A 72 -13.02 -9.36 12.26
N GLU A 73 -12.12 -9.46 11.28
CA GLU A 73 -10.89 -8.67 11.26
C GLU A 73 -11.17 -7.17 11.04
N GLN A 74 -12.18 -6.82 10.22
CA GLN A 74 -12.61 -5.42 10.07
C GLN A 74 -13.08 -4.86 11.41
N GLU A 75 -13.98 -5.56 12.09
CA GLU A 75 -14.51 -5.14 13.40
C GLU A 75 -13.40 -5.01 14.43
N LYS A 76 -12.52 -5.99 14.52
CA LYS A 76 -11.36 -5.96 15.40
C LYS A 76 -10.49 -4.72 15.15
N ARG A 77 -10.17 -4.42 13.87
CA ARG A 77 -9.37 -3.24 13.52
C ARG A 77 -10.03 -1.93 13.89
N LEU A 78 -11.35 -1.84 13.78
CA LEU A 78 -12.10 -0.65 14.19
C LEU A 78 -12.10 -0.50 15.72
N LYS A 79 -12.31 -1.59 16.46
CA LYS A 79 -12.21 -1.61 17.93
C LYS A 79 -10.80 -1.22 18.40
N ASP A 80 -9.75 -1.74 17.76
CA ASP A 80 -8.36 -1.39 18.07
C ASP A 80 -8.06 0.10 17.86
N ARG A 81 -8.71 0.76 16.88
CA ARG A 81 -8.57 2.21 16.68
C ARG A 81 -9.24 3.01 17.78
N LEU A 82 -10.34 2.53 18.33
CA LEU A 82 -11.05 3.18 19.44
C LEU A 82 -10.30 3.05 20.75
N SER A 83 -9.67 1.90 21.01
CA SER A 83 -9.01 1.59 22.28
C SER A 83 -7.57 2.09 22.38
N ASP A 84 -6.86 2.29 21.27
CA ASP A 84 -5.46 2.74 21.25
C ASP A 84 -5.37 4.25 20.97
N PRO A 85 -4.98 5.09 21.95
CA PRO A 85 -4.86 6.54 21.78
C PRO A 85 -3.94 6.96 20.61
N ARG A 86 -2.98 6.10 20.23
CA ARG A 86 -2.07 6.33 19.11
C ARG A 86 -2.73 6.09 17.75
N LYS A 87 -3.93 5.50 17.72
CA LYS A 87 -4.65 5.12 16.50
C LYS A 87 -5.98 5.87 16.33
N ILE A 88 -6.49 6.50 17.37
CA ILE A 88 -7.80 7.17 17.36
C ILE A 88 -7.92 8.22 16.25
N TRP A 89 -6.83 8.90 15.93
CA TRP A 89 -6.78 9.89 14.84
C TRP A 89 -7.02 9.29 13.44
N LYS A 90 -6.91 7.95 13.30
CA LYS A 90 -7.22 7.22 12.07
C LYS A 90 -8.71 6.92 11.91
N LEU A 91 -9.50 7.11 12.96
CA LEU A 91 -10.94 6.87 12.91
C LEU A 91 -11.62 8.09 12.29
N SER A 92 -12.44 7.86 11.29
CA SER A 92 -13.22 8.87 10.59
C SER A 92 -14.72 8.54 10.62
N PRO A 93 -15.61 9.52 10.40
CA PRO A 93 -17.03 9.23 10.20
C PRO A 93 -17.30 8.24 9.07
N MET A 94 -16.41 8.19 8.06
CA MET A 94 -16.49 7.24 6.96
C MET A 94 -16.29 5.79 7.41
N ASP A 95 -15.42 5.55 8.41
CA ASP A 95 -15.19 4.19 8.93
C ASP A 95 -16.46 3.64 9.57
N THR A 96 -17.14 4.46 10.38
CA THR A 96 -18.42 4.09 11.01
C THR A 96 -19.51 3.84 9.97
N ALA A 97 -19.62 4.72 8.97
CA ALA A 97 -20.60 4.56 7.89
C ALA A 97 -20.32 3.30 7.05
N SER A 98 -19.05 3.00 6.78
CA SER A 98 -18.64 1.80 6.02
C SER A 98 -18.92 0.51 6.78
N TYR A 99 -18.76 0.50 8.09
CA TYR A 99 -19.02 -0.67 8.92
C TYR A 99 -20.45 -1.19 8.77
N HIS A 100 -21.44 -0.30 8.77
CA HIS A 100 -22.85 -0.66 8.60
C HIS A 100 -23.21 -1.13 7.18
N ARG A 101 -22.34 -0.87 6.19
CA ARG A 101 -22.61 -1.13 4.76
C ARG A 101 -21.76 -2.26 4.20
N TRP A 102 -21.37 -3.23 5.03
CA TRP A 102 -20.52 -4.34 4.61
C TRP A 102 -21.03 -5.03 3.34
N TYR A 103 -22.31 -5.38 3.30
CA TYR A 103 -22.90 -6.08 2.15
C TYR A 103 -23.05 -5.18 0.91
N ASP A 104 -23.21 -3.88 1.08
CA ASP A 104 -23.22 -2.94 -0.04
C ASP A 104 -21.84 -2.85 -0.69
N TYR A 105 -20.81 -2.80 0.13
CA TYR A 105 -19.42 -2.86 -0.35
C TYR A 105 -19.10 -4.22 -0.99
N SER A 106 -19.59 -5.30 -0.43
CA SER A 106 -19.40 -6.66 -1.00
C SER A 106 -20.02 -6.78 -2.38
N ARG A 107 -21.27 -6.33 -2.53
CA ARG A 107 -21.95 -6.30 -3.84
C ARG A 107 -21.21 -5.40 -4.84
N ALA A 108 -20.80 -4.22 -4.41
CA ALA A 108 -20.07 -3.29 -5.27
C ALA A 108 -18.71 -3.88 -5.73
N ARG A 109 -17.99 -4.57 -4.83
CA ARG A 109 -16.78 -5.31 -5.17
C ARG A 109 -17.03 -6.40 -6.19
N ASP A 110 -18.03 -7.23 -5.97
CA ASP A 110 -18.31 -8.39 -6.83
C ASP A 110 -18.70 -7.94 -8.24
N GLU A 111 -19.54 -6.91 -8.36
CA GLU A 111 -19.88 -6.32 -9.65
C GLU A 111 -18.67 -5.65 -10.32
N MET A 112 -17.83 -4.97 -9.54
CA MET A 112 -16.61 -4.33 -10.04
C MET A 112 -15.64 -5.37 -10.60
N ILE A 113 -15.36 -6.43 -9.85
CA ILE A 113 -14.47 -7.50 -10.30
C ILE A 113 -15.08 -8.17 -11.54
N ALA A 114 -16.35 -8.57 -11.51
CA ALA A 114 -17.01 -9.22 -12.65
C ALA A 114 -16.95 -8.37 -13.94
N ALA A 115 -17.03 -7.05 -13.82
CA ALA A 115 -17.03 -6.14 -14.98
C ALA A 115 -15.62 -5.80 -15.48
N THR A 116 -14.59 -5.94 -14.64
CA THR A 116 -13.26 -5.39 -14.94
C THR A 116 -12.11 -6.41 -14.78
N ASP A 117 -12.42 -7.65 -14.44
CA ASP A 117 -11.43 -8.74 -14.47
C ASP A 117 -11.23 -9.19 -15.92
N THR A 118 -10.11 -8.83 -16.50
CA THR A 118 -9.81 -9.07 -17.92
C THR A 118 -8.50 -9.82 -18.07
N ALA A 119 -8.33 -10.51 -19.20
CA ALA A 119 -7.11 -11.28 -19.48
C ALA A 119 -5.85 -10.39 -19.51
N TRP A 120 -5.97 -9.12 -19.89
CA TRP A 120 -4.86 -8.17 -19.97
C TRP A 120 -4.62 -7.38 -18.68
N ALA A 121 -5.59 -7.36 -17.78
CA ALA A 121 -5.50 -6.68 -16.49
C ALA A 121 -6.36 -7.43 -15.44
N PRO A 122 -5.92 -8.60 -14.98
CA PRO A 122 -6.65 -9.38 -14.00
C PRO A 122 -6.60 -8.75 -12.60
N TRP A 123 -7.60 -9.07 -11.78
CA TRP A 123 -7.61 -8.79 -10.35
C TRP A 123 -6.91 -9.90 -9.57
N PHE A 124 -5.99 -9.54 -8.71
CA PHE A 124 -5.39 -10.44 -7.73
C PHE A 124 -5.96 -10.15 -6.35
N VAL A 125 -6.66 -11.12 -5.78
CA VAL A 125 -7.23 -11.01 -4.43
C VAL A 125 -6.20 -11.47 -3.41
N VAL A 126 -5.91 -10.61 -2.44
CA VAL A 126 -4.93 -10.87 -1.38
C VAL A 126 -5.64 -10.97 -0.04
N ASP A 127 -5.49 -12.09 0.65
CA ASP A 127 -5.89 -12.18 2.06
C ASP A 127 -5.04 -11.22 2.89
N SER A 128 -5.71 -10.24 3.50
CA SER A 128 -5.09 -9.15 4.25
C SER A 128 -5.45 -9.17 5.73
N ASN A 129 -5.98 -10.27 6.25
CA ASN A 129 -6.21 -10.44 7.67
C ASN A 129 -4.90 -10.36 8.45
N ASP A 130 -3.83 -10.98 7.96
CA ASP A 130 -2.46 -10.78 8.45
C ASP A 130 -1.72 -9.79 7.54
N LYS A 131 -1.56 -8.55 8.00
CA LYS A 131 -0.90 -7.50 7.22
C LYS A 131 0.56 -7.79 6.87
N LYS A 132 1.31 -8.51 7.74
CA LYS A 132 2.71 -8.82 7.49
C LYS A 132 2.82 -9.84 6.36
N LYS A 133 2.04 -10.91 6.43
CA LYS A 133 1.98 -11.94 5.38
C LYS A 133 1.47 -11.36 4.07
N ALA A 134 0.40 -10.56 4.10
CA ALA A 134 -0.13 -9.91 2.91
C ALA A 134 0.93 -9.07 2.18
N ARG A 135 1.71 -8.27 2.92
CA ARG A 135 2.80 -7.46 2.34
C ARG A 135 3.86 -8.33 1.66
N LEU A 136 4.31 -9.38 2.34
CA LEU A 136 5.32 -10.29 1.77
C LEU A 136 4.79 -10.98 0.51
N ASN A 137 3.55 -11.47 0.54
CA ASN A 137 2.92 -12.11 -0.60
C ASN A 137 2.77 -11.16 -1.79
N ILE A 138 2.32 -9.91 -1.54
CA ILE A 138 2.21 -8.89 -2.60
C ILE A 138 3.59 -8.57 -3.19
N ILE A 139 4.60 -8.34 -2.36
CA ILE A 139 5.96 -8.04 -2.84
C ILE A 139 6.49 -9.18 -3.70
N THR A 140 6.35 -10.42 -3.24
CA THR A 140 6.79 -11.60 -3.99
C THR A 140 6.06 -11.71 -5.32
N HIS A 141 4.73 -11.59 -5.32
CA HIS A 141 3.94 -11.64 -6.54
C HIS A 141 4.29 -10.48 -7.49
N PHE A 142 4.39 -9.25 -6.96
CA PHE A 142 4.74 -8.07 -7.74
C PHE A 142 6.10 -8.23 -8.45
N LEU A 143 7.11 -8.66 -7.72
CA LEU A 143 8.45 -8.89 -8.27
C LEU A 143 8.45 -10.01 -9.34
N SER A 144 7.60 -11.02 -9.20
CA SER A 144 7.47 -12.07 -10.23
C SER A 144 6.87 -11.58 -11.55
N GLN A 145 6.15 -10.46 -11.54
CA GLN A 145 5.53 -9.87 -12.74
C GLN A 145 6.47 -8.92 -13.49
N ILE A 146 7.57 -8.51 -12.89
CA ILE A 146 8.49 -7.52 -13.46
C ILE A 146 9.74 -8.23 -13.99
N PRO A 147 10.08 -8.09 -15.29
CA PRO A 147 11.33 -8.59 -15.82
C PRO A 147 12.49 -7.73 -15.32
N TYR A 148 13.26 -8.24 -14.36
CA TYR A 148 14.47 -7.57 -13.90
C TYR A 148 15.69 -8.48 -14.02
N LYS A 149 16.86 -7.87 -14.12
CA LYS A 149 18.15 -8.59 -14.16
C LYS A 149 18.86 -8.47 -12.83
N HIS A 150 19.47 -9.56 -12.40
CA HIS A 150 20.45 -9.47 -11.33
C HIS A 150 21.65 -8.62 -11.81
N LEU A 151 22.00 -7.62 -11.04
CA LEU A 151 23.18 -6.81 -11.32
C LEU A 151 24.31 -7.30 -10.38
N ASP A 152 25.46 -7.60 -10.95
CA ASP A 152 26.65 -7.89 -10.16
C ASP A 152 27.05 -6.61 -9.42
N ILE A 153 26.93 -6.63 -8.11
CA ILE A 153 27.38 -5.52 -7.28
C ILE A 153 28.89 -5.70 -7.12
N PRO A 154 29.71 -4.74 -7.58
CA PRO A 154 31.14 -4.83 -7.40
C PRO A 154 31.50 -4.92 -5.91
N ASP A 155 32.46 -5.77 -5.60
CA ASP A 155 32.96 -5.96 -4.23
C ASP A 155 33.60 -4.65 -3.77
N ILE A 156 32.88 -3.88 -2.95
CA ILE A 156 33.37 -2.60 -2.41
C ILE A 156 34.14 -2.88 -1.13
N ALA A 157 35.48 -2.92 -1.24
CA ALA A 157 36.35 -3.03 -0.07
C ALA A 157 36.17 -1.77 0.80
N PHE A 158 35.76 -1.97 2.05
CA PHE A 158 35.62 -0.86 2.98
C PHE A 158 37.04 -0.35 3.37
N PRO A 159 37.35 0.92 3.15
CA PRO A 159 38.68 1.43 3.45
C PRO A 159 38.95 1.39 4.97
N SER A 160 40.19 1.13 5.34
CA SER A 160 40.58 1.20 6.74
C SER A 160 40.43 2.65 7.27
N ARG A 161 40.02 2.78 8.51
CA ARG A 161 39.98 4.10 9.14
C ARG A 161 41.37 4.74 9.21
N GLN A 162 41.44 6.05 9.02
CA GLN A 162 42.68 6.79 9.24
C GLN A 162 43.18 6.61 10.69
N LYS A 163 44.47 6.66 10.89
CA LYS A 163 45.08 6.67 12.22
C LYS A 163 44.83 8.01 12.89
N ALA A 164 44.80 8.05 14.19
CA ALA A 164 44.58 9.27 14.96
C ALA A 164 45.64 10.37 14.73
N ASN A 165 46.85 9.99 14.31
CA ASN A 165 47.95 10.91 13.97
C ASN A 165 48.16 12.03 14.99
N GLY A 166 48.09 11.72 16.30
CA GLY A 166 48.25 12.69 17.38
C GLY A 166 46.99 13.42 17.76
N TYR A 167 45.83 13.12 17.16
CA TYR A 167 44.58 13.69 17.62
C TYR A 167 44.23 13.19 19.03
N VAL A 168 44.00 14.11 19.92
CA VAL A 168 43.52 13.88 21.27
C VAL A 168 42.18 14.62 21.40
N GLU A 169 41.16 13.91 21.82
CA GLU A 169 39.83 14.50 22.00
C GLU A 169 39.89 15.58 23.08
N PRO A 170 39.45 16.83 22.78
CA PRO A 170 39.47 17.90 23.75
C PRO A 170 38.51 17.58 24.92
N ASN A 171 38.93 17.92 26.13
CA ASN A 171 38.06 17.78 27.30
C ASN A 171 37.06 18.96 27.37
N TYR A 172 35.99 18.84 26.59
CA TYR A 172 34.88 19.80 26.61
C TYR A 172 33.76 19.34 27.52
N ALA A 173 33.13 20.29 28.19
CA ALA A 173 31.86 20.05 28.89
C ALA A 173 30.72 20.07 27.82
N TYR A 174 30.54 18.95 27.10
CA TYR A 174 29.50 18.84 26.11
C TYR A 174 28.11 18.78 26.79
N HIS A 175 27.11 19.41 26.16
CA HIS A 175 25.73 19.27 26.53
C HIS A 175 25.16 18.04 25.79
N TYR A 176 25.02 16.93 26.46
CA TYR A 176 24.42 15.71 25.91
C TYR A 176 22.92 15.76 26.05
N VAL A 177 22.21 15.23 25.06
CA VAL A 177 20.78 14.95 25.18
C VAL A 177 20.62 13.81 26.17
N GLU A 178 19.72 14.01 27.15
CA GLU A 178 19.42 12.97 28.14
C GLU A 178 18.88 11.71 27.46
N ALA A 179 19.51 10.57 27.69
CA ALA A 179 19.08 9.27 27.20
C ALA A 179 17.84 8.82 27.98
N LYS A 180 16.65 9.04 27.41
CA LYS A 180 15.37 8.54 27.99
C LYS A 180 15.08 7.08 27.67
N TYR A 181 15.79 6.52 26.71
CA TYR A 181 15.68 5.14 26.27
C TYR A 181 17.07 4.54 26.38
N GLY A 182 17.16 3.30 26.89
CA GLY A 182 18.44 2.59 27.03
C GLY A 182 19.16 2.46 25.67
N SER A 183 20.47 2.37 25.71
CA SER A 183 21.27 1.94 24.57
C SER A 183 20.84 0.51 24.20
N ASN A 184 20.86 0.16 22.91
CA ASN A 184 20.40 -1.13 22.37
C ASN A 184 21.08 -2.40 22.95
N ASP A 185 21.91 -2.25 23.98
CA ASP A 185 22.62 -3.35 24.65
C ASP A 185 21.73 -4.14 25.62
N ASP A 186 20.50 -3.64 25.91
CA ASP A 186 19.59 -4.31 26.86
C ASP A 186 18.63 -5.33 26.22
N ASP A 187 18.59 -5.44 24.90
CA ASP A 187 17.66 -6.34 24.16
C ASP A 187 18.19 -7.78 23.96
N GLU A 188 19.46 -8.07 24.22
CA GLU A 188 20.01 -9.43 24.03
C GLU A 188 19.88 -10.33 25.28
N SER A 189 19.46 -9.80 26.43
CA SER A 189 19.41 -10.60 27.67
C SER A 189 18.06 -11.23 27.99
N SER A 190 17.01 -11.02 27.16
CA SER A 190 15.66 -11.56 27.42
C SER A 190 15.26 -12.74 26.52
N ALA A 191 16.21 -13.35 25.79
CA ALA A 191 16.00 -14.53 24.95
C ALA A 191 16.89 -15.69 25.41
N ALA A 192 16.71 -16.12 26.67
CA ALA A 192 17.23 -17.39 27.17
C ALA A 192 16.10 -18.18 27.86
#